data_a476d12dbf4149f30f669bff1c412c27
#
_entry.id   a476d12dbf4149f30f669bff1c412c27
#
_cell.length_a   1.000
_cell.length_b   1.000
_cell.length_c   1.000
_cell.angle_alpha   90.00
_cell.angle_beta   90.00
_cell.angle_gamma   90.00
#
_symmetry.space_group_name_H-M   'P 1'
#
loop_
_entity.id
_entity.type
_entity.pdbx_description
1 polymer ?
#
loop_
_entity_poly.entity_id
_entity_poly.type
_entity_poly.pdbx_seq_one_letter_code
_entity_poly.pdbx_strand_id
1 'polypeptide(L)'
;MKSEIINRIVSLRNFMRKHKLSAFIIPSTDPHSGEYIPKHWEARKWISGFTGSAGTVVVTLDKAGLWTDSRYFLQATAQLENTGITLFKERLPETPSIVEWLGCVLNSEDNVGIDGWVNSYQETSNLQKELEKKQIHLTLTPDPFNELWTDRPALPDNKVFIHELKYAGLSCKDKITQIQEATRRNSCTGILISALDEVAWTLNLRGSDVHCNPVFVSYLLITEYSSTLYIIENKLSDEVKDYLAENGVTVKPYSTIEKDLKDFTGKLLLSANINAAVHAAACAHSLIEIAPSPVLFLKAVKNETEIEGFHRAMKRDGIAMVKFLRWLKTAVSTGNETEISIDKKLYEFRAGQDYFNGISFDTIAGYKAHGAIVHYEATPETDIPLKPEGMLLLDSGAQYLDGTTDITRTIVLGALTKEEKTDYTLVLKGFIQLSMAQFPHGTCGTQLDALARLPMWKAGINYLHGTGHGVGCFLNVHEGPHQFRMNHMPALLVPGMTVTNEPGIYKAGRHGVRTENTMLIVPSQETEFGTYYKFEPLTLCPIDKEAILTDMLSDEEITWFNQYHEKVYNCLSPELNNEEREWLKEVTSPLKR
;
A
#
# COMPACT_ATOMS: atom_id res chain seq x y z
N MET A 1 -1.88 -17.34 -23.88
CA MET A 1 -1.20 -16.44 -22.92
C MET A 1 0.31 -16.38 -23.12
N LYS A 2 1.13 -17.44 -22.91
CA LYS A 2 2.62 -17.36 -23.05
C LYS A 2 3.10 -16.94 -24.44
N SER A 3 2.49 -17.47 -25.52
CA SER A 3 2.77 -17.05 -26.90
C SER A 3 2.42 -15.56 -27.18
N GLU A 4 1.40 -15.05 -26.55
CA GLU A 4 1.00 -13.64 -26.67
C GLU A 4 2.04 -12.72 -26.02
N ILE A 5 2.59 -13.09 -24.85
CA ILE A 5 3.66 -12.35 -24.19
C ILE A 5 4.89 -12.24 -25.10
N ILE A 6 5.28 -13.36 -25.72
CA ILE A 6 6.38 -13.36 -26.69
C ILE A 6 6.10 -12.41 -27.86
N ASN A 7 4.88 -12.44 -28.42
CA ASN A 7 4.48 -11.54 -29.52
C ASN A 7 4.47 -10.06 -29.08
N ARG A 8 4.00 -9.75 -27.87
CA ARG A 8 4.02 -8.41 -27.30
C ARG A 8 5.45 -7.88 -27.17
N ILE A 9 6.39 -8.71 -26.69
CA ILE A 9 7.81 -8.36 -26.61
C ILE A 9 8.40 -8.10 -28.02
N VAL A 10 8.04 -8.93 -29.00
CA VAL A 10 8.48 -8.71 -30.41
C VAL A 10 7.95 -7.39 -30.95
N SER A 11 6.69 -7.05 -30.67
CA SER A 11 6.09 -5.78 -31.08
C SER A 11 6.80 -4.58 -30.41
N LEU A 12 7.12 -4.66 -29.12
CA LEU A 12 7.90 -3.62 -28.43
C LEU A 12 9.31 -3.49 -29.04
N ARG A 13 9.98 -4.57 -29.36
CA ARG A 13 11.28 -4.55 -30.06
C ARG A 13 11.21 -3.87 -31.42
N ASN A 14 10.11 -4.00 -32.16
CA ASN A 14 9.91 -3.27 -33.42
C ASN A 14 9.74 -1.76 -33.18
N PHE A 15 8.98 -1.37 -32.16
CA PHE A 15 8.91 0.04 -31.71
C PHE A 15 10.32 0.55 -31.33
N MET A 16 11.09 -0.20 -30.53
CA MET A 16 12.44 0.17 -30.13
C MET A 16 13.36 0.41 -31.35
N ARG A 17 13.33 -0.46 -32.35
CA ARG A 17 14.11 -0.29 -33.59
C ARG A 17 13.70 0.98 -34.37
N LYS A 18 12.40 1.24 -34.47
CA LYS A 18 11.85 2.47 -35.11
C LYS A 18 12.37 3.73 -34.42
N HIS A 19 12.51 3.69 -33.10
CA HIS A 19 12.96 4.81 -32.27
C HIS A 19 14.46 4.79 -31.92
N LYS A 20 15.24 3.87 -32.50
CA LYS A 20 16.69 3.69 -32.27
C LYS A 20 17.03 3.47 -30.78
N LEU A 21 16.24 2.63 -30.12
CA LEU A 21 16.44 2.26 -28.73
C LEU A 21 17.03 0.86 -28.65
N SER A 22 18.00 0.66 -27.78
CA SER A 22 18.64 -0.62 -27.49
C SER A 22 17.96 -1.34 -26.32
N ALA A 23 17.32 -0.60 -25.42
CA ALA A 23 16.49 -1.13 -24.34
C ALA A 23 15.27 -0.24 -24.06
N PHE A 24 14.26 -0.80 -23.38
CA PHE A 24 13.09 -0.07 -22.90
C PHE A 24 12.72 -0.54 -21.49
N ILE A 25 12.45 0.40 -20.57
CA ILE A 25 12.11 0.11 -19.17
C ILE A 25 10.62 0.43 -18.95
N ILE A 26 9.91 -0.52 -18.33
CA ILE A 26 8.46 -0.46 -18.07
C ILE A 26 8.21 -0.70 -16.59
N PRO A 27 7.94 0.35 -15.81
CA PRO A 27 7.66 0.24 -14.36
C PRO A 27 6.21 -0.21 -14.08
N SER A 28 5.92 -0.45 -12.81
CA SER A 28 4.56 -0.69 -12.28
C SER A 28 3.95 0.59 -11.73
N THR A 29 3.98 1.68 -12.48
CA THR A 29 3.48 2.98 -12.02
C THR A 29 2.58 3.64 -13.06
N ASP A 30 1.91 4.70 -12.64
CA ASP A 30 1.09 5.58 -13.44
C ASP A 30 1.65 7.04 -13.39
N PRO A 31 1.02 8.02 -14.04
CA PRO A 31 1.46 9.42 -13.98
C PRO A 31 1.46 10.05 -12.60
N HIS A 32 0.90 9.38 -11.61
CA HIS A 32 0.74 9.84 -10.23
C HIS A 32 1.62 9.09 -9.24
N SER A 33 2.45 8.16 -9.73
CA SER A 33 3.33 7.28 -8.93
C SER A 33 2.55 6.46 -7.89
N GLY A 34 1.34 6.02 -8.23
CA GLY A 34 0.52 5.15 -7.37
C GLY A 34 1.12 3.76 -7.21
N GLU A 35 0.95 3.14 -6.02
CA GLU A 35 1.27 1.72 -5.80
C GLU A 35 0.25 0.82 -6.51
N TYR A 36 -1.03 1.12 -6.34
CA TYR A 36 -2.12 0.56 -7.12
C TYR A 36 -2.52 1.56 -8.20
N ILE A 37 -2.67 1.08 -9.42
CA ILE A 37 -2.84 1.92 -10.61
C ILE A 37 -4.10 1.56 -11.38
N PRO A 38 -4.72 2.51 -12.08
CA PRO A 38 -5.81 2.21 -13.00
C PRO A 38 -5.37 1.27 -14.12
N LYS A 39 -6.28 0.40 -14.57
CA LYS A 39 -6.03 -0.61 -15.61
C LYS A 39 -5.41 -0.05 -16.89
N HIS A 40 -5.68 1.21 -17.21
CA HIS A 40 -5.09 1.90 -18.36
C HIS A 40 -3.55 1.89 -18.34
N TRP A 41 -2.93 1.97 -17.16
CA TRP A 41 -1.47 2.01 -17.00
C TRP A 41 -0.84 0.66 -16.58
N GLU A 42 -1.57 -0.45 -16.58
CA GLU A 42 -1.04 -1.78 -16.28
C GLU A 42 -0.12 -2.34 -17.39
N ALA A 43 0.69 -1.49 -18.03
CA ALA A 43 1.56 -1.87 -19.14
C ALA A 43 2.57 -2.96 -18.78
N ARG A 44 3.15 -2.93 -17.58
CA ARG A 44 4.07 -3.96 -17.09
C ARG A 44 3.38 -5.33 -16.99
N LYS A 45 2.16 -5.36 -16.46
CA LYS A 45 1.33 -6.57 -16.39
C LYS A 45 0.98 -7.08 -17.79
N TRP A 46 0.57 -6.19 -18.69
CA TRP A 46 0.24 -6.55 -20.07
C TRP A 46 1.42 -7.14 -20.81
N ILE A 47 2.62 -6.53 -20.75
CA ILE A 47 3.80 -6.99 -21.50
C ILE A 47 4.40 -8.30 -20.97
N SER A 48 4.29 -8.57 -19.66
CA SER A 48 4.96 -9.69 -19.00
C SER A 48 4.04 -10.83 -18.56
N GLY A 49 2.75 -10.57 -18.39
CA GLY A 49 1.81 -11.51 -17.76
C GLY A 49 2.00 -11.65 -16.25
N PHE A 50 2.95 -10.95 -15.64
CA PHE A 50 3.14 -10.93 -14.19
C PHE A 50 2.12 -10.01 -13.53
N THR A 51 1.36 -10.52 -12.56
CA THR A 51 0.22 -9.81 -11.95
C THR A 51 0.53 -9.16 -10.60
N GLY A 52 1.68 -9.44 -9.98
CA GLY A 52 2.06 -8.79 -8.71
C GLY A 52 2.07 -7.25 -8.82
N SER A 53 1.81 -6.52 -7.75
CA SER A 53 1.68 -5.04 -7.79
C SER A 53 3.00 -4.31 -8.03
N ALA A 54 4.14 -4.90 -7.64
CA ALA A 54 5.46 -4.27 -7.76
C ALA A 54 6.40 -5.03 -8.69
N GLY A 55 7.09 -4.31 -9.57
CA GLY A 55 8.12 -4.84 -10.44
C GLY A 55 8.37 -3.98 -11.67
N THR A 56 9.55 -4.14 -12.27
CA THR A 56 9.97 -3.42 -13.46
C THR A 56 10.39 -4.41 -14.54
N VAL A 57 9.83 -4.28 -15.73
CA VAL A 57 10.27 -5.05 -16.91
C VAL A 57 11.28 -4.22 -17.69
N VAL A 58 12.36 -4.87 -18.09
CA VAL A 58 13.35 -4.29 -19.02
C VAL A 58 13.47 -5.20 -20.22
N VAL A 59 13.27 -4.65 -21.42
CA VAL A 59 13.38 -5.37 -22.68
C VAL A 59 14.53 -4.78 -23.47
N THR A 60 15.46 -5.64 -23.92
CA THR A 60 16.49 -5.30 -24.93
C THR A 60 16.11 -5.90 -26.28
N LEU A 61 16.90 -5.66 -27.31
CA LEU A 61 16.62 -6.21 -28.65
C LEU A 61 16.67 -7.75 -28.68
N ASP A 62 17.30 -8.40 -27.73
CA ASP A 62 17.49 -9.85 -27.65
C ASP A 62 17.09 -10.47 -26.32
N LYS A 63 17.07 -9.74 -25.21
CA LYS A 63 16.77 -10.23 -23.85
C LYS A 63 15.56 -9.51 -23.23
N ALA A 64 15.02 -10.08 -22.16
CA ALA A 64 14.02 -9.43 -21.31
C ALA A 64 14.18 -9.91 -19.86
N GLY A 65 13.98 -8.99 -18.91
CA GLY A 65 14.05 -9.29 -17.48
C GLY A 65 12.92 -8.62 -16.71
N LEU A 66 12.50 -9.23 -15.62
CA LEU A 66 11.59 -8.66 -14.62
C LEU A 66 12.32 -8.59 -13.28
N TRP A 67 12.43 -7.40 -12.71
CA TRP A 67 12.86 -7.16 -11.33
C TRP A 67 11.63 -7.03 -10.45
N THR A 68 11.59 -7.76 -9.34
CA THR A 68 10.51 -7.65 -8.34
C THR A 68 11.04 -7.98 -6.95
N ASP A 69 10.31 -7.57 -5.91
CA ASP A 69 10.70 -7.76 -4.52
C ASP A 69 10.23 -9.10 -3.92
N SER A 70 10.64 -9.36 -2.68
CA SER A 70 10.45 -10.63 -1.99
C SER A 70 9.00 -11.08 -1.81
N ARG A 71 8.05 -10.16 -1.85
CA ARG A 71 6.61 -10.46 -1.75
C ARG A 71 6.12 -11.35 -2.91
N TYR A 72 6.80 -11.25 -4.06
CA TYR A 72 6.35 -11.83 -5.33
C TYR A 72 7.30 -12.89 -5.91
N PHE A 73 8.40 -13.27 -5.27
CA PHE A 73 9.38 -14.20 -5.85
C PHE A 73 8.76 -15.52 -6.32
N LEU A 74 7.90 -16.13 -5.50
CA LEU A 74 7.25 -17.39 -5.83
C LEU A 74 6.26 -17.21 -6.98
N GLN A 75 5.43 -16.19 -6.93
CA GLN A 75 4.43 -15.87 -7.95
C GLN A 75 5.11 -15.57 -9.30
N ALA A 76 6.13 -14.71 -9.31
CA ALA A 76 6.86 -14.35 -10.53
C ALA A 76 7.56 -15.57 -11.14
N THR A 77 8.15 -16.44 -10.32
CA THR A 77 8.76 -17.69 -10.81
C THR A 77 7.75 -18.54 -11.61
N ALA A 78 6.54 -18.70 -11.10
CA ALA A 78 5.50 -19.47 -11.77
C ALA A 78 4.94 -18.76 -13.02
N GLN A 79 4.67 -17.45 -12.93
CA GLN A 79 4.03 -16.70 -14.01
C GLN A 79 4.96 -16.43 -15.19
N LEU A 80 6.27 -16.28 -14.97
CA LEU A 80 7.25 -16.02 -16.02
C LEU A 80 7.77 -17.29 -16.71
N GLU A 81 7.41 -18.46 -16.22
CA GLU A 81 7.86 -19.73 -16.79
C GLU A 81 7.49 -19.84 -18.29
N ASN A 82 8.47 -20.11 -19.17
CA ASN A 82 8.33 -20.20 -20.62
C ASN A 82 7.86 -18.92 -21.34
N THR A 83 8.02 -17.72 -20.74
CA THR A 83 7.73 -16.43 -21.38
C THR A 83 8.94 -15.83 -22.09
N GLY A 84 10.15 -16.31 -21.80
CA GLY A 84 11.41 -15.72 -22.27
C GLY A 84 11.87 -14.51 -21.43
N ILE A 85 11.17 -14.20 -20.32
CA ILE A 85 11.54 -13.15 -19.38
C ILE A 85 12.28 -13.76 -18.20
N THR A 86 13.50 -13.28 -17.92
CA THR A 86 14.31 -13.71 -16.77
C THR A 86 13.83 -13.00 -15.50
N LEU A 87 13.61 -13.76 -14.42
CA LEU A 87 13.30 -13.20 -13.10
C LEU A 87 14.58 -12.74 -12.39
N PHE A 88 14.60 -11.50 -11.96
CA PHE A 88 15.60 -10.91 -11.09
C PHE A 88 14.99 -10.60 -9.71
N LYS A 89 15.47 -11.28 -8.67
CA LYS A 89 14.98 -11.17 -7.29
C LYS A 89 15.65 -10.00 -6.59
N GLU A 90 15.01 -8.85 -6.52
CA GLU A 90 15.60 -7.64 -5.95
C GLU A 90 16.09 -7.81 -4.52
N ARG A 91 17.16 -7.08 -4.20
CA ARG A 91 17.81 -7.03 -2.88
C ARG A 91 18.48 -8.31 -2.43
N LEU A 92 18.59 -9.33 -3.30
CA LEU A 92 19.47 -10.45 -3.03
C LEU A 92 20.89 -10.10 -3.51
N PRO A 93 21.95 -10.52 -2.77
CA PRO A 93 23.33 -10.12 -3.09
C PRO A 93 23.81 -10.50 -4.49
N GLU A 94 23.28 -11.58 -5.04
CA GLU A 94 23.61 -12.09 -6.38
C GLU A 94 22.81 -11.44 -7.52
N THR A 95 21.81 -10.60 -7.20
CA THR A 95 20.95 -10.01 -8.21
C THR A 95 21.48 -8.65 -8.65
N PRO A 96 21.86 -8.48 -9.94
CA PRO A 96 22.28 -7.18 -10.44
C PRO A 96 21.11 -6.19 -10.45
N SER A 97 21.40 -4.94 -10.17
CA SER A 97 20.47 -3.84 -10.44
C SER A 97 20.20 -3.73 -11.94
N ILE A 98 19.11 -3.04 -12.30
CA ILE A 98 18.77 -2.78 -13.71
C ILE A 98 19.95 -2.11 -14.44
N VAL A 99 20.60 -1.12 -13.81
CA VAL A 99 21.75 -0.40 -14.41
C VAL A 99 22.96 -1.30 -14.58
N GLU A 100 23.28 -2.15 -13.60
CA GLU A 100 24.38 -3.11 -13.71
C GLU A 100 24.12 -4.10 -14.83
N TRP A 101 22.90 -4.64 -14.91
CA TRP A 101 22.53 -5.56 -15.97
C TRP A 101 22.58 -4.90 -17.36
N LEU A 102 22.02 -3.69 -17.51
CA LEU A 102 22.09 -2.93 -18.76
C LEU A 102 23.54 -2.68 -19.18
N GLY A 103 24.41 -2.31 -18.24
CA GLY A 103 25.84 -2.13 -18.53
C GLY A 103 26.60 -3.41 -18.92
N CYS A 104 26.02 -4.60 -18.66
CA CYS A 104 26.59 -5.88 -19.12
C CYS A 104 26.07 -6.31 -20.50
N VAL A 105 24.90 -5.82 -20.92
CA VAL A 105 24.20 -6.30 -22.13
C VAL A 105 24.12 -5.26 -23.25
N LEU A 106 24.40 -3.99 -22.95
CA LEU A 106 24.43 -2.89 -23.93
C LEU A 106 25.87 -2.44 -24.19
N ASN A 107 26.08 -1.74 -25.29
CA ASN A 107 27.34 -1.11 -25.65
C ASN A 107 27.35 0.37 -25.24
N SER A 108 28.56 0.97 -25.24
CA SER A 108 28.71 2.42 -25.17
C SER A 108 27.92 3.09 -26.29
N GLU A 109 27.32 4.26 -25.99
CA GLU A 109 26.48 5.07 -26.88
C GLU A 109 25.08 4.45 -27.21
N ASP A 110 24.74 3.30 -26.61
CA ASP A 110 23.38 2.74 -26.72
C ASP A 110 22.34 3.62 -26.01
N ASN A 111 21.09 3.57 -26.49
CA ASN A 111 19.98 4.35 -25.96
C ASN A 111 18.99 3.47 -25.20
N VAL A 112 18.65 3.86 -23.98
CA VAL A 112 17.57 3.28 -23.17
C VAL A 112 16.35 4.20 -23.21
N GLY A 113 15.19 3.67 -23.61
CA GLY A 113 13.94 4.41 -23.65
C GLY A 113 13.13 4.25 -22.37
N ILE A 114 12.46 5.31 -21.96
CA ILE A 114 11.41 5.31 -20.93
C ILE A 114 10.26 6.23 -21.32
N ASP A 115 9.05 5.94 -20.86
CA ASP A 115 7.94 6.87 -20.91
C ASP A 115 8.02 7.85 -19.73
N GLY A 116 8.20 9.15 -20.03
CA GLY A 116 8.33 10.18 -19.01
C GLY A 116 7.05 10.43 -18.19
N TRP A 117 5.88 9.97 -18.63
CA TRP A 117 4.63 10.12 -17.90
C TRP A 117 4.46 9.11 -16.77
N VAL A 118 5.06 7.93 -16.87
CA VAL A 118 4.94 6.86 -15.87
C VAL A 118 6.24 6.59 -15.11
N ASN A 119 7.27 7.38 -15.34
CA ASN A 119 8.53 7.32 -14.58
C ASN A 119 8.69 8.60 -13.76
N SER A 120 8.98 8.47 -12.47
CA SER A 120 9.18 9.63 -11.59
C SER A 120 10.44 10.43 -11.97
N TYR A 121 10.45 11.72 -11.66
CA TYR A 121 11.62 12.58 -11.84
C TYR A 121 12.84 12.03 -11.08
N GLN A 122 12.64 11.58 -9.84
CA GLN A 122 13.74 11.08 -9.01
C GLN A 122 14.38 9.83 -9.61
N GLU A 123 13.56 8.85 -10.00
CA GLU A 123 14.05 7.60 -10.60
C GLU A 123 14.71 7.87 -11.95
N THR A 124 14.08 8.71 -12.80
CA THR A 124 14.63 9.11 -14.10
C THR A 124 15.98 9.81 -13.94
N SER A 125 16.10 10.76 -13.00
CA SER A 125 17.35 11.48 -12.75
C SER A 125 18.44 10.56 -12.21
N ASN A 126 18.11 9.64 -11.31
CA ASN A 126 19.06 8.66 -10.79
C ASN A 126 19.51 7.68 -11.88
N LEU A 127 18.55 7.15 -12.65
CA LEU A 127 18.80 6.24 -13.75
C LEU A 127 19.72 6.88 -14.80
N GLN A 128 19.44 8.12 -15.18
CA GLN A 128 20.27 8.87 -16.13
C GLN A 128 21.70 8.98 -15.64
N LYS A 129 21.92 9.44 -14.39
CA LYS A 129 23.26 9.59 -13.80
C LYS A 129 24.05 8.28 -13.77
N GLU A 130 23.38 7.18 -13.46
CA GLU A 130 24.06 5.88 -13.37
C GLU A 130 24.34 5.28 -14.76
N LEU A 131 23.49 5.48 -15.75
CA LEU A 131 23.71 5.07 -17.13
C LEU A 131 24.82 5.89 -17.79
N GLU A 132 24.89 7.20 -17.54
CA GLU A 132 25.96 8.09 -18.06
C GLU A 132 27.36 7.62 -17.61
N LYS A 133 27.52 7.08 -16.40
CA LYS A 133 28.79 6.48 -15.94
C LYS A 133 29.23 5.29 -16.80
N LYS A 134 28.28 4.67 -17.50
CA LYS A 134 28.51 3.55 -18.43
C LYS A 134 28.50 3.98 -19.89
N GLN A 135 28.44 5.29 -20.16
CA GLN A 135 28.33 5.86 -21.50
C GLN A 135 27.08 5.37 -22.26
N ILE A 136 25.98 5.14 -21.53
CA ILE A 136 24.66 4.77 -22.06
C ILE A 136 23.74 5.96 -21.90
N HIS A 137 22.95 6.26 -22.92
CA HIS A 137 22.03 7.39 -22.94
C HIS A 137 20.62 7.00 -22.48
N LEU A 138 19.95 7.90 -21.75
CA LEU A 138 18.54 7.78 -21.40
C LEU A 138 17.71 8.72 -22.28
N THR A 139 16.64 8.21 -22.89
CA THR A 139 15.77 8.95 -23.79
C THR A 139 14.33 8.87 -23.34
N LEU A 140 13.67 10.02 -23.11
CA LEU A 140 12.23 10.08 -22.92
C LEU A 140 11.53 9.85 -24.26
N THR A 141 10.58 8.91 -24.30
CA THR A 141 9.85 8.54 -25.51
C THR A 141 8.35 8.81 -25.35
N PRO A 142 7.60 8.89 -26.45
CA PRO A 142 6.14 8.69 -26.39
C PRO A 142 5.81 7.32 -25.80
N ASP A 143 4.61 7.21 -25.22
CA ASP A 143 4.09 5.95 -24.69
C ASP A 143 3.93 4.90 -25.82
N PRO A 144 4.72 3.81 -25.84
CA PRO A 144 4.62 2.79 -26.88
C PRO A 144 3.29 2.02 -26.84
N PHE A 145 2.65 1.95 -25.69
CA PHE A 145 1.42 1.16 -25.51
C PHE A 145 0.19 1.79 -26.15
N ASN A 146 0.25 3.05 -26.54
CA ASN A 146 -0.78 3.68 -27.38
C ASN A 146 -0.86 3.03 -28.79
N GLU A 147 0.27 2.54 -29.32
CA GLU A 147 0.32 1.86 -30.61
C GLU A 147 0.22 0.32 -30.45
N LEU A 148 0.81 -0.24 -29.39
CA LEU A 148 1.01 -1.69 -29.24
C LEU A 148 -0.14 -2.40 -28.54
N TRP A 149 -0.82 -1.74 -27.62
CA TRP A 149 -1.90 -2.32 -26.83
C TRP A 149 -3.27 -1.92 -27.38
N THR A 150 -3.71 -2.62 -28.41
CA THR A 150 -4.89 -2.26 -29.22
C THR A 150 -6.21 -2.30 -28.44
N ASP A 151 -6.30 -3.15 -27.42
CA ASP A 151 -7.44 -3.30 -26.50
C ASP A 151 -7.18 -2.67 -25.13
N ARG A 152 -6.29 -1.66 -25.10
CA ARG A 152 -5.96 -0.93 -23.86
C ARG A 152 -7.22 -0.33 -23.23
N PRO A 153 -7.46 -0.58 -21.93
CA PRO A 153 -8.57 0.05 -21.22
C PRO A 153 -8.53 1.57 -21.36
N ALA A 154 -9.69 2.21 -21.49
CA ALA A 154 -9.78 3.66 -21.51
C ALA A 154 -9.30 4.27 -20.19
N LEU A 155 -9.00 5.56 -20.19
CA LEU A 155 -8.79 6.31 -18.96
C LEU A 155 -10.03 6.19 -18.06
N PRO A 156 -9.87 6.00 -16.75
CA PRO A 156 -11.02 5.85 -15.85
C PRO A 156 -11.85 7.15 -15.83
N ASP A 157 -13.16 6.99 -15.85
CA ASP A 157 -14.13 8.11 -15.86
C ASP A 157 -15.20 7.97 -14.76
N ASN A 158 -14.90 7.21 -13.71
CA ASN A 158 -15.78 7.01 -12.56
C ASN A 158 -16.14 8.33 -11.89
N LYS A 159 -17.36 8.40 -11.32
CA LYS A 159 -17.83 9.61 -10.66
C LYS A 159 -17.08 9.89 -9.38
N VAL A 160 -16.86 11.17 -9.13
CA VAL A 160 -16.30 11.71 -7.89
C VAL A 160 -17.43 12.15 -6.99
N PHE A 161 -17.29 11.97 -5.69
CA PHE A 161 -18.27 12.39 -4.69
C PHE A 161 -17.62 13.12 -3.52
N ILE A 162 -18.42 13.91 -2.79
CA ILE A 162 -17.96 14.70 -1.65
C ILE A 162 -17.82 13.78 -0.43
N HIS A 163 -16.66 13.82 0.20
CA HIS A 163 -16.42 13.24 1.51
C HIS A 163 -16.80 14.27 2.57
N GLU A 164 -17.95 14.07 3.18
CA GLU A 164 -18.59 15.04 4.05
C GLU A 164 -17.70 15.47 5.23
N LEU A 165 -17.85 16.73 5.64
CA LEU A 165 -17.07 17.32 6.74
C LEU A 165 -17.19 16.54 8.06
N LYS A 166 -18.36 15.90 8.30
CA LYS A 166 -18.57 15.04 9.50
C LYS A 166 -17.64 13.84 9.58
N TYR A 167 -16.99 13.45 8.47
CA TYR A 167 -15.98 12.41 8.41
C TYR A 167 -14.56 12.99 8.27
N ALA A 168 -14.42 14.07 7.49
CA ALA A 168 -13.13 14.69 7.18
C ALA A 168 -12.60 15.58 8.32
N GLY A 169 -13.45 16.12 9.17
CA GLY A 169 -13.12 16.96 10.33
C GLY A 169 -12.57 18.35 10.00
N LEU A 170 -11.97 18.54 8.82
CA LEU A 170 -11.39 19.80 8.39
C LEU A 170 -11.88 20.13 6.97
N SER A 171 -12.27 21.41 6.75
CA SER A 171 -12.81 21.84 5.46
C SER A 171 -11.74 21.86 4.35
N CYS A 172 -12.18 21.72 3.10
CA CYS A 172 -11.32 21.87 1.92
C CYS A 172 -10.56 23.21 1.94
N LYS A 173 -11.25 24.30 2.27
CA LYS A 173 -10.67 25.65 2.33
C LYS A 173 -9.58 25.77 3.40
N ASP A 174 -9.78 25.18 4.58
CA ASP A 174 -8.77 25.21 5.65
C ASP A 174 -7.55 24.39 5.26
N LYS A 175 -7.74 23.21 4.63
CA LYS A 175 -6.64 22.39 4.11
C LYS A 175 -5.82 23.13 3.06
N ILE A 176 -6.47 23.77 2.10
CA ILE A 176 -5.80 24.60 1.08
C ILE A 176 -4.99 25.72 1.77
N THR A 177 -5.55 26.39 2.77
CA THR A 177 -4.86 27.44 3.52
C THR A 177 -3.59 26.92 4.20
N GLN A 178 -3.67 25.76 4.87
CA GLN A 178 -2.50 25.12 5.50
C GLN A 178 -1.42 24.76 4.47
N ILE A 179 -1.82 24.26 3.29
CA ILE A 179 -0.89 23.94 2.20
C ILE A 179 -0.22 25.19 1.65
N GLN A 180 -0.97 26.28 1.45
CA GLN A 180 -0.42 27.57 1.02
C GLN A 180 0.61 28.12 2.03
N GLU A 181 0.34 28.00 3.33
CA GLU A 181 1.30 28.39 4.37
C GLU A 181 2.56 27.53 4.35
N ALA A 182 2.41 26.22 4.21
CA ALA A 182 3.55 25.31 4.11
C ALA A 182 4.38 25.56 2.84
N THR A 183 3.73 25.85 1.71
CA THR A 183 4.38 26.23 0.44
C THR A 183 5.18 27.51 0.59
N ARG A 184 4.64 28.55 1.24
CA ARG A 184 5.36 29.80 1.54
C ARG A 184 6.57 29.60 2.45
N ARG A 185 6.50 28.70 3.45
CA ARG A 185 7.65 28.34 4.30
C ARG A 185 8.81 27.75 3.50
N ASN A 186 8.52 27.07 2.38
CA ASN A 186 9.52 26.60 1.42
C ASN A 186 9.95 27.69 0.41
N SER A 187 9.56 28.95 0.62
CA SER A 187 9.83 30.08 -0.29
C SER A 187 9.33 29.82 -1.72
N CYS A 188 8.24 29.09 -1.87
CA CYS A 188 7.60 28.78 -3.15
C CYS A 188 6.31 29.59 -3.34
N THR A 189 5.99 29.94 -4.59
CA THR A 189 4.77 30.66 -4.98
C THR A 189 3.63 29.74 -5.37
N GLY A 190 3.91 28.44 -5.52
CA GLY A 190 2.91 27.42 -5.81
C GLY A 190 3.42 26.02 -5.52
N ILE A 191 2.50 25.07 -5.44
CA ILE A 191 2.75 23.64 -5.33
C ILE A 191 1.87 22.88 -6.32
N LEU A 192 2.45 21.88 -6.99
CA LEU A 192 1.68 20.91 -7.75
C LEU A 192 1.60 19.59 -6.95
N ILE A 193 0.38 19.20 -6.64
CA ILE A 193 0.07 17.93 -5.98
C ILE A 193 -0.32 16.92 -7.07
N SER A 194 0.43 15.83 -7.16
CA SER A 194 0.22 14.75 -8.13
C SER A 194 -0.27 13.45 -7.50
N ALA A 195 0.05 13.18 -6.23
CA ALA A 195 -0.42 11.98 -5.55
C ALA A 195 -1.94 12.02 -5.37
N LEU A 196 -2.63 10.97 -5.84
CA LEU A 196 -4.10 10.96 -5.92
C LEU A 196 -4.77 11.04 -4.55
N ASP A 197 -4.19 10.41 -3.55
CA ASP A 197 -4.66 10.45 -2.17
C ASP A 197 -4.47 11.82 -1.52
N GLU A 198 -3.41 12.54 -1.87
CA GLU A 198 -3.18 13.91 -1.42
C GLU A 198 -4.20 14.88 -2.03
N VAL A 199 -4.52 14.73 -3.34
CA VAL A 199 -5.58 15.52 -4.00
C VAL A 199 -6.93 15.22 -3.36
N ALA A 200 -7.26 13.93 -3.19
CA ALA A 200 -8.53 13.49 -2.60
C ALA A 200 -8.70 13.99 -1.16
N TRP A 201 -7.63 13.91 -0.33
CA TRP A 201 -7.63 14.44 1.03
C TRP A 201 -7.81 15.96 1.06
N THR A 202 -7.05 16.68 0.23
CA THR A 202 -7.07 18.16 0.21
C THR A 202 -8.46 18.69 -0.13
N LEU A 203 -9.10 18.10 -1.14
CA LEU A 203 -10.38 18.57 -1.65
C LEU A 203 -11.59 17.96 -0.92
N ASN A 204 -11.41 17.06 0.05
CA ASN A 204 -12.49 16.27 0.63
C ASN A 204 -13.36 15.60 -0.45
N LEU A 205 -12.72 15.02 -1.45
CA LEU A 205 -13.37 14.28 -2.53
C LEU A 205 -12.88 12.83 -2.54
N ARG A 206 -13.73 11.93 -3.00
CA ARG A 206 -13.39 10.52 -3.22
C ARG A 206 -13.88 10.07 -4.58
N GLY A 207 -13.24 9.04 -5.11
CA GLY A 207 -13.61 8.40 -6.37
C GLY A 207 -13.32 6.90 -6.34
N SER A 208 -13.32 6.27 -7.50
CA SER A 208 -13.07 4.82 -7.62
C SER A 208 -12.28 4.48 -8.88
N ASP A 209 -11.35 5.34 -9.27
CA ASP A 209 -10.52 5.13 -10.45
C ASP A 209 -9.45 4.06 -10.24
N VAL A 210 -9.04 3.86 -9.00
CA VAL A 210 -8.05 2.86 -8.58
C VAL A 210 -8.77 1.79 -7.75
N HIS A 211 -8.48 0.53 -8.04
CA HIS A 211 -9.04 -0.58 -7.30
C HIS A 211 -8.67 -0.48 -5.82
N CYS A 212 -9.63 -0.67 -4.93
CA CYS A 212 -9.53 -0.59 -3.47
C CYS A 212 -9.20 0.80 -2.88
N ASN A 213 -8.72 1.75 -3.67
CA ASN A 213 -8.36 3.09 -3.20
C ASN A 213 -9.43 4.10 -3.62
N PRO A 214 -10.05 4.82 -2.67
CA PRO A 214 -11.13 5.77 -2.97
C PRO A 214 -10.61 7.11 -3.52
N VAL A 215 -9.83 7.03 -4.60
CA VAL A 215 -9.15 8.17 -5.24
C VAL A 215 -9.57 8.31 -6.70
N PHE A 216 -9.17 9.40 -7.34
CA PHE A 216 -9.51 9.73 -8.72
C PHE A 216 -8.33 10.41 -9.43
N VAL A 217 -8.15 10.09 -10.70
CA VAL A 217 -7.07 10.61 -11.55
C VAL A 217 -7.22 12.11 -11.74
N SER A 218 -6.26 12.88 -11.23
CA SER A 218 -6.25 14.34 -11.27
C SER A 218 -4.91 14.93 -10.84
N TYR A 219 -4.68 16.21 -11.15
CA TYR A 219 -3.64 17.04 -10.56
C TYR A 219 -4.28 18.23 -9.84
N LEU A 220 -3.63 18.74 -8.79
CA LEU A 220 -4.07 19.94 -8.10
C LEU A 220 -2.92 20.95 -8.01
N LEU A 221 -3.07 22.08 -8.69
CA LEU A 221 -2.13 23.20 -8.60
C LEU A 221 -2.69 24.23 -7.61
N ILE A 222 -1.97 24.49 -6.53
CA ILE A 222 -2.30 25.50 -5.53
C ILE A 222 -1.23 26.60 -5.61
N THR A 223 -1.66 27.83 -5.79
CA THR A 223 -0.83 29.03 -5.74
C THR A 223 -1.23 29.89 -4.53
N GLU A 224 -0.53 31.00 -4.34
CA GLU A 224 -0.91 31.95 -3.29
C GLU A 224 -2.36 32.48 -3.46
N TYR A 225 -2.85 32.57 -4.70
CA TYR A 225 -4.12 33.24 -5.02
C TYR A 225 -5.18 32.34 -5.66
N SER A 226 -4.82 31.12 -6.02
CA SER A 226 -5.73 30.23 -6.77
C SER A 226 -5.47 28.77 -6.49
N SER A 227 -6.53 27.97 -6.67
CA SER A 227 -6.44 26.50 -6.67
C SER A 227 -7.10 25.98 -7.94
N THR A 228 -6.41 25.13 -8.68
CA THR A 228 -6.91 24.58 -9.96
C THR A 228 -6.81 23.06 -9.95
N LEU A 229 -7.96 22.39 -10.09
CA LEU A 229 -8.09 20.95 -10.25
C LEU A 229 -8.09 20.59 -11.74
N TYR A 230 -7.15 19.77 -12.16
CA TYR A 230 -7.08 19.18 -13.50
C TYR A 230 -7.66 17.79 -13.48
N ILE A 231 -8.81 17.61 -14.11
CA ILE A 231 -9.58 16.35 -14.04
C ILE A 231 -10.34 16.10 -15.35
N ILE A 232 -10.70 14.86 -15.62
CA ILE A 232 -11.64 14.51 -16.71
C ILE A 232 -13.03 15.00 -16.29
N GLU A 233 -13.57 15.98 -17.01
CA GLU A 233 -14.74 16.76 -16.58
C GLU A 233 -16.00 15.93 -16.36
N ASN A 234 -16.22 14.86 -17.14
CA ASN A 234 -17.39 14.00 -17.00
C ASN A 234 -17.45 13.25 -15.66
N LYS A 235 -16.38 13.23 -14.85
CA LYS A 235 -16.37 12.67 -13.50
C LYS A 235 -17.15 13.52 -12.50
N LEU A 236 -17.30 14.81 -12.77
CA LEU A 236 -17.91 15.76 -11.84
C LEU A 236 -19.41 15.87 -12.08
N SER A 237 -20.20 15.63 -11.03
CA SER A 237 -21.61 16.04 -11.00
C SER A 237 -21.73 17.56 -10.80
N ASP A 238 -22.91 18.12 -11.03
CA ASP A 238 -23.14 19.55 -10.78
C ASP A 238 -22.93 19.88 -9.29
N GLU A 239 -23.36 18.99 -8.37
CA GLU A 239 -23.13 19.13 -6.93
C GLU A 239 -21.62 19.25 -6.60
N VAL A 240 -20.77 18.42 -7.19
CA VAL A 240 -19.33 18.48 -6.97
C VAL A 240 -18.72 19.73 -7.60
N LYS A 241 -19.22 20.18 -8.76
CA LYS A 241 -18.77 21.44 -9.40
C LYS A 241 -19.12 22.65 -8.52
N ASP A 242 -20.34 22.69 -7.99
CA ASP A 242 -20.78 23.76 -7.08
C ASP A 242 -19.94 23.75 -5.79
N TYR A 243 -19.73 22.59 -5.19
CA TYR A 243 -18.86 22.42 -4.02
C TYR A 243 -17.44 22.94 -4.28
N LEU A 244 -16.82 22.61 -5.42
CA LEU A 244 -15.48 23.08 -5.77
C LEU A 244 -15.45 24.61 -5.94
N ALA A 245 -16.46 25.17 -6.61
CA ALA A 245 -16.60 26.63 -6.81
C ALA A 245 -16.75 27.38 -5.49
N GLU A 246 -17.58 26.87 -4.55
CA GLU A 246 -17.77 27.44 -3.21
C GLU A 246 -16.48 27.41 -2.38
N ASN A 247 -15.59 26.43 -2.62
CA ASN A 247 -14.28 26.33 -1.99
C ASN A 247 -13.16 27.04 -2.75
N GLY A 248 -13.48 27.81 -3.81
CA GLY A 248 -12.53 28.60 -4.59
C GLY A 248 -11.61 27.75 -5.48
N VAL A 249 -12.04 26.55 -5.87
CA VAL A 249 -11.29 25.64 -6.76
C VAL A 249 -11.81 25.72 -8.17
N THR A 250 -10.97 26.14 -9.10
CA THR A 250 -11.24 26.15 -10.54
C THR A 250 -11.02 24.78 -11.14
N VAL A 251 -11.88 24.36 -12.06
CA VAL A 251 -11.73 23.06 -12.77
C VAL A 251 -11.20 23.32 -14.18
N LYS A 252 -10.22 22.50 -14.60
CA LYS A 252 -9.69 22.46 -15.96
C LYS A 252 -9.57 21.02 -16.48
N PRO A 253 -9.60 20.80 -17.82
CA PRO A 253 -9.39 19.48 -18.39
C PRO A 253 -8.04 18.88 -17.97
N TYR A 254 -8.02 17.59 -17.61
CA TYR A 254 -6.81 16.86 -17.19
C TYR A 254 -5.63 17.02 -18.15
N SER A 255 -5.91 16.99 -19.45
CA SER A 255 -4.89 17.09 -20.52
C SER A 255 -4.21 18.47 -20.64
N THR A 256 -4.71 19.50 -19.95
CA THR A 256 -4.16 20.87 -20.07
C THR A 256 -3.02 21.14 -19.08
N ILE A 257 -2.74 20.22 -18.14
CA ILE A 257 -1.72 20.41 -17.10
C ILE A 257 -0.34 20.75 -17.67
N GLU A 258 0.11 20.03 -18.70
CA GLU A 258 1.42 20.26 -19.31
C GLU A 258 1.53 21.68 -19.87
N LYS A 259 0.49 22.16 -20.57
CA LYS A 259 0.45 23.51 -21.12
C LYS A 259 0.48 24.56 -20.02
N ASP A 260 -0.38 24.42 -19.02
CA ASP A 260 -0.49 25.40 -17.94
C ASP A 260 0.81 25.48 -17.11
N LEU A 261 1.52 24.38 -16.95
CA LEU A 261 2.82 24.37 -16.28
C LEU A 261 3.92 25.04 -17.11
N LYS A 262 3.90 24.89 -18.44
CA LYS A 262 4.81 25.63 -19.33
C LYS A 262 4.58 27.14 -19.26
N ASP A 263 3.35 27.56 -19.03
CA ASP A 263 2.97 28.98 -18.91
C ASP A 263 3.13 29.53 -17.48
N PHE A 264 3.32 28.66 -16.47
CA PHE A 264 3.47 29.07 -15.07
C PHE A 264 4.82 29.75 -14.83
N THR A 265 4.77 30.87 -14.09
CA THR A 265 5.96 31.63 -13.71
C THR A 265 6.05 31.73 -12.19
N GLY A 266 7.26 31.61 -11.64
CA GLY A 266 7.50 31.68 -10.20
C GLY A 266 8.37 30.53 -9.70
N LYS A 267 8.30 30.25 -8.39
CA LYS A 267 8.97 29.10 -7.79
C LYS A 267 7.95 28.03 -7.41
N LEU A 268 8.01 26.86 -8.03
CA LEU A 268 7.06 25.78 -7.86
C LEU A 268 7.65 24.65 -6.99
N LEU A 269 6.92 24.25 -5.95
CA LEU A 269 7.24 23.09 -5.14
C LEU A 269 6.72 21.84 -5.84
N LEU A 270 7.58 20.86 -6.07
CA LEU A 270 7.26 19.56 -6.63
C LEU A 270 7.79 18.44 -5.74
N SER A 271 7.01 17.37 -5.60
CA SER A 271 7.51 16.13 -5.02
C SER A 271 8.53 15.48 -5.96
N ALA A 272 9.52 14.79 -5.40
CA ALA A 272 10.47 13.98 -6.16
C ALA A 272 9.80 12.84 -6.97
N ASN A 273 8.59 12.44 -6.54
CA ASN A 273 7.77 11.41 -7.20
C ASN A 273 6.92 11.97 -8.36
N ILE A 274 6.97 13.27 -8.63
CA ILE A 274 6.32 13.81 -9.83
C ILE A 274 6.86 13.11 -11.10
N ASN A 275 6.03 12.83 -12.08
CA ASN A 275 6.53 12.22 -13.31
C ASN A 275 7.47 13.15 -14.11
N ALA A 276 8.41 12.55 -14.85
CA ALA A 276 9.47 13.28 -15.53
C ALA A 276 8.94 14.25 -16.61
N ALA A 277 7.83 13.92 -17.27
CA ALA A 277 7.22 14.78 -18.30
C ALA A 277 6.63 16.06 -17.69
N VAL A 278 5.91 15.94 -16.59
CA VAL A 278 5.35 17.09 -15.85
C VAL A 278 6.46 17.95 -15.25
N HIS A 279 7.51 17.33 -14.69
CA HIS A 279 8.68 18.05 -14.20
C HIS A 279 9.34 18.86 -15.33
N ALA A 280 9.56 18.25 -16.50
CA ALA A 280 10.15 18.94 -17.66
C ALA A 280 9.29 20.12 -18.13
N ALA A 281 7.96 19.96 -18.13
CA ALA A 281 7.04 21.04 -18.47
C ALA A 281 7.13 22.21 -17.47
N ALA A 282 7.20 21.91 -16.18
CA ALA A 282 7.32 22.92 -15.12
C ALA A 282 8.64 23.72 -15.20
N CYS A 283 9.72 23.10 -15.65
CA CYS A 283 11.03 23.75 -15.81
C CYS A 283 11.08 24.80 -16.95
N ALA A 284 10.05 24.92 -17.79
CA ALA A 284 10.09 25.82 -18.96
C ALA A 284 10.27 27.29 -18.55
N HIS A 285 9.52 27.77 -17.57
CA HIS A 285 9.54 29.16 -17.12
C HIS A 285 9.52 29.33 -15.60
N SER A 286 9.67 28.24 -14.82
CA SER A 286 9.62 28.25 -13.36
C SER A 286 10.94 27.81 -12.73
N LEU A 287 11.23 28.33 -11.56
CA LEU A 287 12.21 27.75 -10.66
C LEU A 287 11.55 26.56 -9.93
N ILE A 288 12.26 25.45 -9.83
CA ILE A 288 11.74 24.24 -9.19
C ILE A 288 12.41 24.01 -7.83
N GLU A 289 11.60 23.78 -6.82
CA GLU A 289 12.02 23.25 -5.52
C GLU A 289 11.55 21.80 -5.40
N ILE A 290 12.48 20.86 -5.26
CA ILE A 290 12.15 19.46 -5.02
C ILE A 290 12.19 19.19 -3.52
N ALA A 291 11.03 18.94 -2.93
CA ALA A 291 10.90 18.59 -1.51
C ALA A 291 9.68 17.67 -1.29
N PRO A 292 9.61 16.98 -0.15
CA PRO A 292 8.41 16.21 0.22
C PRO A 292 7.17 17.12 0.22
N SER A 293 6.06 16.59 -0.29
CA SER A 293 4.78 17.29 -0.22
C SER A 293 4.37 17.55 1.23
N PRO A 294 4.00 18.78 1.61
CA PRO A 294 3.49 19.05 2.96
C PRO A 294 2.18 18.30 3.24
N VAL A 295 1.40 17.96 2.21
CA VAL A 295 0.15 17.23 2.34
C VAL A 295 0.39 15.82 2.89
N LEU A 296 1.49 15.19 2.50
CA LEU A 296 1.87 13.86 2.99
C LEU A 296 1.91 13.80 4.53
N PHE A 297 2.47 14.82 5.17
CA PHE A 297 2.53 14.90 6.63
C PHE A 297 1.20 15.37 7.24
N LEU A 298 0.54 16.34 6.62
CA LEU A 298 -0.73 16.89 7.11
C LEU A 298 -1.83 15.82 7.19
N LYS A 299 -1.92 14.93 6.21
CA LYS A 299 -2.90 13.83 6.23
C LYS A 299 -2.49 12.64 7.09
N ALA A 300 -1.18 12.43 7.31
CA ALA A 300 -0.70 11.36 8.16
C ALA A 300 -1.07 11.57 9.64
N VAL A 301 -1.11 12.82 10.10
CA VAL A 301 -1.54 13.19 11.45
C VAL A 301 -3.05 13.43 11.44
N LYS A 302 -3.80 12.43 11.88
CA LYS A 302 -5.26 12.44 11.89
C LYS A 302 -5.79 13.47 12.88
N ASN A 303 -6.81 14.24 12.48
CA ASN A 303 -7.56 15.10 13.38
C ASN A 303 -8.50 14.27 14.30
N GLU A 304 -9.09 14.89 15.29
CA GLU A 304 -9.97 14.21 16.27
C GLU A 304 -11.14 13.49 15.60
N THR A 305 -11.75 14.09 14.57
CA THR A 305 -12.88 13.47 13.84
C THR A 305 -12.45 12.22 13.08
N GLU A 306 -11.27 12.25 12.43
CA GLU A 306 -10.70 11.11 11.74
C GLU A 306 -10.32 9.99 12.73
N ILE A 307 -9.74 10.34 13.90
CA ILE A 307 -9.41 9.37 14.97
C ILE A 307 -10.67 8.67 15.48
N GLU A 308 -11.73 9.44 15.79
CA GLU A 308 -13.02 8.86 16.18
C GLU A 308 -13.62 8.01 15.06
N GLY A 309 -13.43 8.42 13.80
CA GLY A 309 -13.82 7.64 12.62
C GLY A 309 -13.12 6.28 12.59
N PHE A 310 -11.80 6.25 12.78
CA PHE A 310 -11.04 5.00 12.89
C PHE A 310 -11.57 4.09 14.00
N HIS A 311 -11.83 4.61 15.20
CA HIS A 311 -12.40 3.80 16.29
C HIS A 311 -13.74 3.17 15.90
N ARG A 312 -14.62 3.92 15.22
CA ARG A 312 -15.92 3.40 14.74
C ARG A 312 -15.74 2.37 13.61
N ALA A 313 -14.85 2.65 12.65
CA ALA A 313 -14.57 1.72 11.55
C ALA A 313 -13.97 0.40 12.06
N MET A 314 -12.98 0.47 12.96
CA MET A 314 -12.37 -0.72 13.56
C MET A 314 -13.35 -1.54 14.41
N LYS A 315 -14.33 -0.90 15.06
CA LYS A 315 -15.40 -1.59 15.77
C LYS A 315 -16.31 -2.37 14.80
N ARG A 316 -16.74 -1.74 13.70
CA ARG A 316 -17.57 -2.39 12.67
C ARG A 316 -16.83 -3.54 12.00
N ASP A 317 -15.58 -3.32 11.63
CA ASP A 317 -14.75 -4.36 11.04
C ASP A 317 -14.52 -5.53 12.02
N GLY A 318 -14.29 -5.23 13.29
CA GLY A 318 -14.18 -6.23 14.36
C GLY A 318 -15.42 -7.10 14.51
N ILE A 319 -16.62 -6.51 14.40
CA ILE A 319 -17.90 -7.25 14.40
C ILE A 319 -17.97 -8.20 13.18
N ALA A 320 -17.62 -7.71 11.98
CA ALA A 320 -17.58 -8.54 10.77
C ALA A 320 -16.58 -9.68 10.91
N MET A 321 -15.38 -9.42 11.44
CA MET A 321 -14.35 -10.42 11.68
C MET A 321 -14.79 -11.47 12.71
N VAL A 322 -15.44 -11.10 13.81
CA VAL A 322 -15.96 -12.05 14.82
C VAL A 322 -16.99 -12.99 14.18
N LYS A 323 -17.93 -12.45 13.41
CA LYS A 323 -18.94 -13.25 12.70
C LYS A 323 -18.29 -14.20 11.70
N PHE A 324 -17.32 -13.72 10.95
CA PHE A 324 -16.56 -14.52 9.99
C PHE A 324 -15.76 -15.64 10.67
N LEU A 325 -14.96 -15.32 11.71
CA LEU A 325 -14.13 -16.31 12.41
C LEU A 325 -14.97 -17.41 13.06
N ARG A 326 -16.11 -17.05 13.68
CA ARG A 326 -17.05 -18.00 14.23
C ARG A 326 -17.62 -18.93 13.14
N TRP A 327 -18.05 -18.37 12.03
CA TRP A 327 -18.56 -19.11 10.88
C TRP A 327 -17.50 -20.05 10.31
N LEU A 328 -16.28 -19.57 10.09
CA LEU A 328 -15.18 -20.29 9.47
C LEU A 328 -14.85 -21.60 10.24
N LYS A 329 -14.76 -21.54 11.56
CA LYS A 329 -14.48 -22.72 12.41
C LYS A 329 -15.48 -23.88 12.19
N THR A 330 -16.75 -23.55 11.89
CA THR A 330 -17.78 -24.56 11.56
C THR A 330 -17.74 -24.95 10.08
N ALA A 331 -17.61 -23.97 9.19
CA ALA A 331 -17.68 -24.16 7.75
C ALA A 331 -16.57 -25.06 7.21
N VAL A 332 -15.33 -24.93 7.70
CA VAL A 332 -14.18 -25.75 7.27
C VAL A 332 -14.44 -27.25 7.50
N SER A 333 -15.15 -27.62 8.56
CA SER A 333 -15.48 -29.02 8.85
C SER A 333 -16.43 -29.66 7.83
N THR A 334 -17.15 -28.85 7.03
CA THR A 334 -18.05 -29.33 5.96
C THR A 334 -17.30 -29.78 4.70
N GLY A 335 -16.04 -29.30 4.53
CA GLY A 335 -15.20 -29.59 3.36
C GLY A 335 -15.60 -28.86 2.07
N ASN A 336 -16.50 -27.89 2.13
CA ASN A 336 -17.01 -27.17 0.96
C ASN A 336 -16.30 -25.82 0.71
N GLU A 337 -15.52 -25.34 1.67
CA GLU A 337 -14.91 -24.03 1.59
C GLU A 337 -13.54 -24.06 0.90
N THR A 338 -13.25 -23.01 0.14
CA THR A 338 -11.97 -22.77 -0.54
C THR A 338 -11.44 -21.39 -0.17
N GLU A 339 -10.19 -21.07 -0.55
CA GLU A 339 -9.60 -19.74 -0.34
C GLU A 339 -10.48 -18.62 -0.95
N ILE A 340 -11.01 -18.83 -2.18
CA ILE A 340 -11.91 -17.87 -2.84
C ILE A 340 -13.28 -17.81 -2.15
N SER A 341 -13.81 -18.93 -1.68
CA SER A 341 -15.16 -18.93 -1.08
C SER A 341 -15.19 -18.19 0.27
N ILE A 342 -14.12 -18.33 1.06
CA ILE A 342 -14.02 -17.63 2.35
C ILE A 342 -13.77 -16.13 2.18
N ASP A 343 -13.04 -15.70 1.15
CA ASP A 343 -12.90 -14.28 0.81
C ASP A 343 -14.26 -13.65 0.49
N LYS A 344 -15.04 -14.29 -0.39
CA LYS A 344 -16.42 -13.86 -0.68
C LYS A 344 -17.28 -13.76 0.58
N LYS A 345 -17.13 -14.73 1.49
CA LYS A 345 -17.89 -14.75 2.74
C LYS A 345 -17.49 -13.63 3.68
N LEU A 346 -16.20 -13.32 3.77
CA LEU A 346 -15.71 -12.18 4.55
C LEU A 346 -16.24 -10.85 3.98
N TYR A 347 -16.21 -10.71 2.64
CA TYR A 347 -16.82 -9.56 1.96
C TYR A 347 -18.30 -9.38 2.35
N GLU A 348 -19.10 -10.45 2.37
CA GLU A 348 -20.51 -10.40 2.77
C GLU A 348 -20.69 -9.88 4.21
N PHE A 349 -19.88 -10.34 5.16
CA PHE A 349 -19.94 -9.86 6.55
C PHE A 349 -19.55 -8.38 6.68
N ARG A 350 -18.55 -7.92 5.92
CA ARG A 350 -18.15 -6.51 5.87
C ARG A 350 -19.19 -5.64 5.18
N ALA A 351 -19.75 -6.11 4.06
CA ALA A 351 -20.79 -5.40 3.32
C ALA A 351 -22.09 -5.23 4.13
N GLY A 352 -22.32 -6.09 5.13
CA GLY A 352 -23.42 -5.95 6.07
C GLY A 352 -23.20 -4.91 7.17
N GLN A 353 -22.05 -4.21 7.21
CA GLN A 353 -21.77 -3.15 8.16
C GLN A 353 -22.12 -1.77 7.59
N ASP A 354 -22.52 -0.85 8.48
CA ASP A 354 -22.79 0.54 8.09
C ASP A 354 -21.52 1.21 7.52
N TYR A 355 -21.73 2.09 6.54
CA TYR A 355 -20.67 2.88 5.88
C TYR A 355 -19.63 2.09 5.08
N PHE A 356 -19.86 0.79 4.85
CA PHE A 356 -18.98 -0.02 4.00
C PHE A 356 -18.95 0.52 2.57
N ASN A 357 -17.75 0.68 2.02
CA ASN A 357 -17.51 1.22 0.67
C ASN A 357 -16.50 0.38 -0.13
N GLY A 358 -16.45 -0.92 0.11
CA GLY A 358 -15.55 -1.85 -0.57
C GLY A 358 -14.40 -2.33 0.31
N ILE A 359 -13.52 -3.11 -0.28
CA ILE A 359 -12.29 -3.62 0.37
C ILE A 359 -11.17 -2.58 0.24
N SER A 360 -10.22 -2.58 1.17
CA SER A 360 -9.06 -1.68 1.16
C SER A 360 -7.87 -2.23 0.35
N PHE A 361 -7.84 -3.54 0.11
CA PHE A 361 -6.95 -4.27 -0.79
C PHE A 361 -7.52 -5.68 -1.05
N ASP A 362 -7.01 -6.38 -2.06
CA ASP A 362 -7.43 -7.73 -2.37
C ASP A 362 -7.04 -8.70 -1.25
N THR A 363 -8.00 -9.48 -0.76
CA THR A 363 -7.83 -10.36 0.38
C THR A 363 -6.75 -11.41 0.13
N ILE A 364 -5.81 -11.54 1.03
CA ILE A 364 -4.81 -12.60 1.05
C ILE A 364 -5.37 -13.74 1.93
N ALA A 365 -5.85 -14.80 1.31
CA ALA A 365 -6.36 -15.97 2.00
C ALA A 365 -5.47 -17.18 1.66
N GLY A 366 -4.32 -17.28 2.34
CA GLY A 366 -3.31 -18.29 2.05
C GLY A 366 -3.39 -19.49 3.00
N TYR A 367 -3.92 -20.63 2.52
CA TYR A 367 -3.99 -21.84 3.28
C TYR A 367 -2.68 -22.64 3.17
N LYS A 368 -2.11 -23.07 4.31
CA LYS A 368 -0.86 -23.86 4.38
C LYS A 368 0.27 -23.21 3.56
N ALA A 369 0.74 -23.89 2.51
CA ALA A 369 1.85 -23.46 1.66
C ALA A 369 1.59 -22.13 0.94
N HIS A 370 0.35 -21.80 0.61
CA HIS A 370 -0.02 -20.52 0.03
C HIS A 370 0.20 -19.36 1.00
N GLY A 371 0.05 -19.58 2.31
CA GLY A 371 0.40 -18.58 3.33
C GLY A 371 1.86 -18.14 3.32
N ALA A 372 2.76 -18.92 2.69
CA ALA A 372 4.16 -18.54 2.53
C ALA A 372 4.41 -17.54 1.38
N ILE A 373 3.40 -17.28 0.55
CA ILE A 373 3.42 -16.25 -0.50
C ILE A 373 2.87 -14.97 0.13
N VAL A 374 3.73 -14.01 0.41
CA VAL A 374 3.42 -12.85 1.29
C VAL A 374 2.19 -12.06 0.83
N HIS A 375 2.05 -11.85 -0.49
CA HIS A 375 0.91 -11.20 -1.14
C HIS A 375 0.19 -12.21 -2.06
N TYR A 376 -0.25 -13.33 -1.47
CA TYR A 376 -0.99 -14.36 -2.21
C TYR A 376 -2.39 -13.86 -2.56
N GLU A 377 -2.75 -14.00 -3.83
CA GLU A 377 -4.11 -13.77 -4.32
C GLU A 377 -4.60 -15.08 -4.94
N ALA A 378 -5.68 -15.65 -4.41
CA ALA A 378 -6.26 -16.87 -4.94
C ALA A 378 -6.93 -16.59 -6.28
N THR A 379 -6.57 -17.38 -7.30
CA THR A 379 -7.21 -17.37 -8.61
C THR A 379 -7.96 -18.69 -8.83
N PRO A 380 -8.87 -18.78 -9.82
CA PRO A 380 -9.55 -20.05 -10.12
C PRO A 380 -8.59 -21.22 -10.37
N GLU A 381 -7.35 -20.93 -10.84
CA GLU A 381 -6.33 -21.94 -11.12
C GLU A 381 -5.52 -22.36 -9.88
N THR A 382 -5.44 -21.49 -8.88
CA THR A 382 -4.65 -21.72 -7.65
C THR A 382 -5.51 -22.04 -6.44
N ASP A 383 -6.81 -21.81 -6.52
CA ASP A 383 -7.77 -22.01 -5.43
C ASP A 383 -7.76 -23.46 -4.91
N ILE A 384 -7.63 -23.61 -3.60
CA ILE A 384 -7.59 -24.93 -2.96
C ILE A 384 -8.66 -25.08 -1.86
N PRO A 385 -9.19 -26.29 -1.65
CA PRO A 385 -10.13 -26.54 -0.58
C PRO A 385 -9.45 -26.48 0.81
N LEU A 386 -10.13 -25.84 1.76
CA LEU A 386 -9.75 -25.78 3.15
C LEU A 386 -10.10 -27.11 3.85
N LYS A 387 -9.22 -27.56 4.72
CA LYS A 387 -9.41 -28.78 5.54
C LYS A 387 -9.24 -28.47 7.02
N PRO A 388 -9.81 -29.27 7.93
CA PRO A 388 -9.64 -29.08 9.37
C PRO A 388 -8.23 -29.53 9.84
N GLU A 389 -7.20 -28.96 9.26
CA GLU A 389 -5.78 -29.18 9.56
C GLU A 389 -4.93 -27.96 9.18
N GLY A 390 -3.83 -27.73 9.89
CA GLY A 390 -2.90 -26.63 9.58
C GLY A 390 -3.46 -25.25 9.89
N MET A 391 -2.93 -24.23 9.19
CA MET A 391 -3.25 -22.82 9.40
C MET A 391 -3.66 -22.13 8.10
N LEU A 392 -4.51 -21.12 8.25
CA LEU A 392 -4.89 -20.14 7.24
C LEU A 392 -4.31 -18.79 7.63
N LEU A 393 -3.48 -18.19 6.79
CA LEU A 393 -3.11 -16.79 6.88
C LEU A 393 -4.17 -15.99 6.14
N LEU A 394 -4.87 -15.13 6.86
CA LEU A 394 -5.91 -14.25 6.31
C LEU A 394 -5.56 -12.80 6.59
N ASP A 395 -5.25 -12.07 5.52
CA ASP A 395 -4.94 -10.65 5.54
C ASP A 395 -5.96 -9.92 4.68
N SER A 396 -6.60 -8.90 5.25
CA SER A 396 -7.76 -8.27 4.62
C SER A 396 -8.11 -6.94 5.25
N GLY A 397 -8.81 -6.09 4.51
CA GLY A 397 -9.27 -4.82 5.03
C GLY A 397 -10.49 -4.28 4.31
N ALA A 398 -11.06 -3.22 4.84
CA ALA A 398 -12.26 -2.56 4.30
C ALA A 398 -12.10 -1.05 4.27
N GLN A 399 -12.76 -0.44 3.30
CA GLN A 399 -13.02 0.99 3.24
C GLN A 399 -14.38 1.27 3.87
N TYR A 400 -14.38 2.09 4.93
CA TYR A 400 -15.57 2.69 5.51
C TYR A 400 -15.53 4.21 5.28
N LEU A 401 -16.67 4.88 5.17
CA LEU A 401 -16.69 6.33 4.93
C LEU A 401 -15.92 7.15 5.98
N ASP A 402 -15.69 6.58 7.15
CA ASP A 402 -14.99 7.22 8.27
C ASP A 402 -13.68 6.54 8.68
N GLY A 403 -13.15 5.60 7.88
CA GLY A 403 -11.85 4.98 8.14
C GLY A 403 -11.54 3.83 7.21
N THR A 404 -10.29 3.44 7.17
CA THR A 404 -9.77 2.29 6.42
C THR A 404 -9.26 1.26 7.41
N THR A 405 -9.53 -0.04 7.18
CA THR A 405 -9.02 -1.11 8.03
C THR A 405 -8.01 -1.96 7.30
N ASP A 406 -7.11 -2.53 8.09
CA ASP A 406 -6.04 -3.43 7.69
C ASP A 406 -5.77 -4.40 8.85
N ILE A 407 -5.86 -5.71 8.60
CA ILE A 407 -5.73 -6.73 9.61
C ILE A 407 -5.26 -8.06 9.05
N THR A 408 -4.26 -8.66 9.68
CA THR A 408 -3.92 -10.07 9.46
C THR A 408 -4.20 -10.90 10.69
N ARG A 409 -4.82 -12.07 10.47
CA ARG A 409 -4.89 -13.16 11.44
C ARG A 409 -4.42 -14.47 10.81
N THR A 410 -3.55 -15.17 11.52
CA THR A 410 -3.27 -16.56 11.22
C THR A 410 -4.18 -17.44 12.08
N ILE A 411 -5.03 -18.23 11.41
CA ILE A 411 -6.15 -18.96 12.02
C ILE A 411 -5.83 -20.45 12.01
N VAL A 412 -5.93 -21.10 13.15
CA VAL A 412 -5.76 -22.54 13.27
C VAL A 412 -7.01 -23.25 12.75
N LEU A 413 -6.87 -24.09 11.74
CA LEU A 413 -7.97 -24.90 11.21
C LEU A 413 -7.99 -26.33 11.76
N GLY A 414 -6.92 -26.78 12.41
CA GLY A 414 -6.84 -28.11 13.03
C GLY A 414 -5.43 -28.40 13.56
N ALA A 415 -5.04 -29.69 13.54
CA ALA A 415 -3.78 -30.11 14.11
C ALA A 415 -2.56 -29.38 13.52
N LEU A 416 -1.68 -28.91 14.40
CA LEU A 416 -0.44 -28.20 14.08
C LEU A 416 0.79 -28.99 14.51
N THR A 417 1.84 -28.88 13.71
CA THR A 417 3.19 -29.33 14.07
C THR A 417 3.80 -28.43 15.14
N LYS A 418 4.85 -28.91 15.82
CA LYS A 418 5.61 -28.10 16.76
C LYS A 418 6.28 -26.89 16.06
N GLU A 419 6.72 -27.05 14.82
CA GLU A 419 7.33 -25.97 14.03
C GLU A 419 6.33 -24.85 13.78
N GLU A 420 5.10 -25.16 13.31
CA GLU A 420 4.06 -24.17 13.08
C GLU A 420 3.70 -23.39 14.35
N LYS A 421 3.56 -24.07 15.50
CA LYS A 421 3.31 -23.43 16.79
C LYS A 421 4.47 -22.54 17.23
N THR A 422 5.71 -22.96 16.99
CA THR A 422 6.90 -22.18 17.31
C THR A 422 6.96 -20.92 16.48
N ASP A 423 6.76 -21.02 15.16
CA ASP A 423 6.76 -19.89 14.24
C ASP A 423 5.64 -18.90 14.55
N TYR A 424 4.42 -19.42 14.83
CA TYR A 424 3.30 -18.60 15.27
C TYR A 424 3.62 -17.80 16.53
N THR A 425 4.20 -18.46 17.53
CA THR A 425 4.51 -17.81 18.80
C THR A 425 5.66 -16.80 18.66
N LEU A 426 6.66 -17.06 17.80
CA LEU A 426 7.73 -16.10 17.51
C LEU A 426 7.20 -14.82 16.85
N VAL A 427 6.28 -14.94 15.88
CA VAL A 427 5.61 -13.80 15.25
C VAL A 427 4.80 -13.03 16.28
N LEU A 428 4.00 -13.72 17.10
CA LEU A 428 3.22 -13.09 18.16
C LEU A 428 4.10 -12.34 19.17
N LYS A 429 5.25 -12.89 19.56
CA LYS A 429 6.21 -12.19 20.43
C LYS A 429 6.69 -10.87 19.83
N GLY A 430 7.11 -10.91 18.57
CA GLY A 430 7.57 -9.70 17.86
C GLY A 430 6.46 -8.65 17.76
N PHE A 431 5.25 -9.09 17.41
CA PHE A 431 4.06 -8.26 17.35
C PHE A 431 3.76 -7.59 18.71
N ILE A 432 3.79 -8.35 19.83
CA ILE A 432 3.52 -7.81 21.17
C ILE A 432 4.63 -6.85 21.59
N GLN A 433 5.92 -7.19 21.39
CA GLN A 433 7.04 -6.35 21.79
C GLN A 433 7.00 -4.99 21.14
N LEU A 434 6.66 -4.89 19.84
CA LEU A 434 6.47 -3.61 19.17
C LEU A 434 5.21 -2.90 19.67
N SER A 435 4.10 -3.61 19.87
CA SER A 435 2.84 -3.02 20.36
C SER A 435 2.96 -2.41 21.76
N MET A 436 3.85 -2.95 22.61
CA MET A 436 4.11 -2.46 23.97
C MET A 436 5.10 -1.29 24.03
N ALA A 437 5.73 -0.96 22.90
CA ALA A 437 6.81 0.02 22.92
C ALA A 437 6.35 1.41 23.39
N GLN A 438 7.14 2.00 24.28
CA GLN A 438 7.12 3.43 24.59
C GLN A 438 8.41 4.03 24.07
N PHE A 439 8.30 5.21 23.46
CA PHE A 439 9.44 5.83 22.79
C PHE A 439 9.43 7.36 22.94
N PRO A 440 10.62 7.98 22.99
CA PRO A 440 10.71 9.43 23.12
C PRO A 440 10.33 10.16 21.84
N HIS A 441 9.88 11.39 21.96
CA HIS A 441 9.76 12.32 20.83
C HIS A 441 11.06 12.35 20.01
N GLY A 442 10.93 12.42 18.69
CA GLY A 442 12.07 12.36 17.76
C GLY A 442 12.42 10.94 17.27
N THR A 443 11.69 9.92 17.69
CA THR A 443 11.85 8.55 17.21
C THR A 443 11.23 8.39 15.82
N CYS A 444 11.93 7.70 14.91
CA CYS A 444 11.39 7.23 13.64
C CYS A 444 11.13 5.71 13.65
N GLY A 445 10.31 5.24 12.71
CA GLY A 445 9.89 3.85 12.67
C GLY A 445 11.04 2.83 12.48
N THR A 446 12.11 3.21 11.79
CA THR A 446 13.30 2.37 11.63
C THR A 446 13.93 1.96 12.97
N GLN A 447 13.88 2.84 13.98
CA GLN A 447 14.44 2.54 15.30
C GLN A 447 13.62 1.49 16.07
N LEU A 448 12.31 1.39 15.80
CA LEU A 448 11.41 0.47 16.47
C LEU A 448 11.20 -0.87 15.73
N ASP A 449 11.48 -0.91 14.43
CA ASP A 449 11.32 -2.11 13.58
C ASP A 449 12.04 -3.35 14.17
N ALA A 450 13.21 -3.15 14.77
CA ALA A 450 13.99 -4.21 15.39
C ALA A 450 13.26 -4.91 16.56
N LEU A 451 12.34 -4.24 17.24
CA LEU A 451 11.58 -4.84 18.35
C LEU A 451 10.71 -6.00 17.86
N ALA A 452 10.04 -5.81 16.71
CA ALA A 452 9.25 -6.86 16.10
C ALA A 452 10.10 -8.01 15.55
N ARG A 453 11.31 -7.72 15.04
CA ARG A 453 12.19 -8.73 14.44
C ARG A 453 13.00 -9.54 15.45
N LEU A 454 13.28 -8.98 16.62
CA LEU A 454 14.22 -9.54 17.58
C LEU A 454 13.93 -11.00 17.98
N PRO A 455 12.69 -11.42 18.27
CA PRO A 455 12.40 -12.83 18.60
C PRO A 455 12.75 -13.78 17.46
N MET A 456 12.47 -13.38 16.22
CA MET A 456 12.77 -14.16 15.01
C MET A 456 14.27 -14.19 14.71
N TRP A 457 14.99 -13.08 14.84
CA TRP A 457 16.44 -13.04 14.65
C TRP A 457 17.18 -13.94 15.64
N LYS A 458 16.73 -14.02 16.90
CA LYS A 458 17.28 -14.97 17.88
C LYS A 458 17.10 -16.44 17.47
N ALA A 459 16.08 -16.72 16.64
CA ALA A 459 15.84 -18.05 16.08
C ALA A 459 16.49 -18.24 14.69
N GLY A 460 17.26 -17.26 14.17
CA GLY A 460 17.87 -17.31 12.85
C GLY A 460 16.88 -17.11 11.69
N ILE A 461 15.71 -16.49 11.97
CA ILE A 461 14.63 -16.26 10.99
C ILE A 461 14.52 -14.76 10.71
N ASN A 462 14.26 -14.40 9.46
CA ASN A 462 14.01 -13.02 9.05
C ASN A 462 12.90 -12.96 8.00
N TYR A 463 12.22 -11.80 7.91
CA TYR A 463 11.31 -11.46 6.83
C TYR A 463 11.78 -10.18 6.14
N LEU A 464 11.48 -10.04 4.84
CA LEU A 464 12.06 -9.01 3.98
C LEU A 464 11.12 -7.85 3.64
N HIS A 465 9.84 -7.92 4.05
CA HIS A 465 8.91 -6.80 3.93
C HIS A 465 9.05 -5.81 5.11
N GLY A 466 8.38 -4.65 5.03
CA GLY A 466 8.26 -3.71 6.16
C GLY A 466 7.45 -4.33 7.30
N THR A 467 7.72 -3.92 8.52
CA THR A 467 6.94 -4.37 9.69
C THR A 467 5.64 -3.58 9.85
N GLY A 468 5.48 -2.46 9.14
CA GLY A 468 4.26 -1.67 9.18
C GLY A 468 4.37 -0.34 8.43
N HIS A 469 3.23 0.24 8.16
CA HIS A 469 3.03 1.46 7.39
C HIS A 469 1.87 2.28 7.96
N GLY A 470 1.77 3.56 7.59
CA GLY A 470 0.59 4.37 7.89
C GLY A 470 -0.65 3.88 7.15
N VAL A 471 -1.83 4.24 7.65
CA VAL A 471 -3.13 3.92 7.04
C VAL A 471 -3.91 5.21 6.81
N GLY A 472 -4.42 5.42 5.60
CA GLY A 472 -5.23 6.58 5.24
C GLY A 472 -6.63 6.52 5.84
N CYS A 473 -7.28 7.68 6.05
CA CYS A 473 -8.67 7.75 6.51
C CYS A 473 -9.62 7.76 5.31
N PHE A 474 -10.23 6.64 5.01
CA PHE A 474 -10.99 6.42 3.78
C PHE A 474 -10.18 6.86 2.56
N LEU A 475 -8.93 6.35 2.50
CA LEU A 475 -7.93 6.59 1.46
C LEU A 475 -7.08 5.32 1.27
N ASN A 476 -5.86 5.46 0.76
CA ASN A 476 -4.96 4.35 0.54
C ASN A 476 -4.68 3.59 1.85
N VAL A 477 -4.74 2.27 1.80
CA VAL A 477 -4.36 1.42 2.93
C VAL A 477 -2.88 1.64 3.29
N HIS A 478 -2.01 1.73 2.30
CA HIS A 478 -0.61 2.10 2.50
C HIS A 478 -0.45 3.62 2.41
N GLU A 479 -0.15 4.23 3.54
CA GLU A 479 0.07 5.68 3.65
C GLU A 479 1.44 5.99 4.24
N GLY A 480 2.18 6.91 3.59
CA GLY A 480 3.39 7.48 4.16
C GLY A 480 3.11 8.73 5.03
N PRO A 481 4.18 9.37 5.55
CA PRO A 481 5.61 9.11 5.31
C PRO A 481 6.25 8.10 6.27
N HIS A 482 5.61 7.76 7.38
CA HIS A 482 6.14 6.92 8.45
C HIS A 482 5.92 5.43 8.16
N GLN A 483 6.92 4.61 8.50
CA GLN A 483 6.91 3.16 8.31
C GLN A 483 7.80 2.48 9.34
N PHE A 484 7.47 1.26 9.74
CA PHE A 484 8.40 0.35 10.41
C PHE A 484 9.12 -0.49 9.37
N ARG A 485 10.42 -0.27 9.19
CA ARG A 485 11.23 -1.05 8.24
C ARG A 485 12.72 -0.92 8.52
N MET A 486 13.50 -1.88 8.03
CA MET A 486 14.95 -1.89 8.24
C MET A 486 15.69 -0.73 7.57
N ASN A 487 15.23 -0.30 6.40
CA ASN A 487 15.82 0.85 5.71
C ASN A 487 15.49 2.14 6.46
N HIS A 488 16.45 3.05 6.54
CA HIS A 488 16.24 4.33 7.21
C HIS A 488 15.10 5.14 6.59
N MET A 489 14.09 5.44 7.42
CA MET A 489 12.96 6.31 7.10
C MET A 489 12.98 7.48 8.07
N PRO A 490 13.27 8.71 7.62
CA PRO A 490 13.50 9.86 8.52
C PRO A 490 12.22 10.43 9.14
N ALA A 491 11.04 10.01 8.68
CA ALA A 491 9.77 10.52 9.18
C ALA A 491 9.58 10.17 10.66
N LEU A 492 9.36 11.20 11.46
CA LEU A 492 9.14 11.04 12.89
C LEU A 492 7.75 10.49 13.17
N LEU A 493 7.67 9.64 14.18
CA LEU A 493 6.43 9.14 14.73
C LEU A 493 5.85 10.16 15.71
N VAL A 494 4.62 10.63 15.44
CA VAL A 494 3.97 11.63 16.30
C VAL A 494 2.52 11.23 16.62
N PRO A 495 1.94 11.72 17.75
CA PRO A 495 0.55 11.46 18.10
C PRO A 495 -0.42 11.84 16.97
N GLY A 496 -1.46 11.04 16.78
CA GLY A 496 -2.43 11.17 15.69
C GLY A 496 -2.09 10.37 14.44
N MET A 497 -0.88 9.82 14.31
CA MET A 497 -0.54 8.91 13.22
C MET A 497 -1.07 7.51 13.50
N THR A 498 -1.66 6.88 12.46
CA THR A 498 -2.00 5.45 12.44
C THR A 498 -0.86 4.67 11.81
N VAL A 499 -0.57 3.46 12.31
CA VAL A 499 0.49 2.61 11.78
C VAL A 499 0.16 1.14 11.99
N THR A 500 0.41 0.28 11.00
CA THR A 500 0.29 -1.17 11.14
C THR A 500 1.49 -1.77 11.88
N ASN A 501 1.29 -2.97 12.43
CA ASN A 501 2.34 -3.78 13.03
C ASN A 501 2.09 -5.23 12.60
N GLU A 502 2.86 -5.71 11.61
CA GLU A 502 2.58 -6.92 10.83
C GLU A 502 3.80 -7.83 10.63
N PRO A 503 4.55 -8.21 11.67
CA PRO A 503 5.65 -9.16 11.50
C PRO A 503 5.17 -10.51 10.98
N GLY A 504 6.03 -11.22 10.24
CA GLY A 504 5.67 -12.52 9.68
C GLY A 504 6.84 -13.49 9.54
N ILE A 505 6.51 -14.77 9.34
CA ILE A 505 7.43 -15.86 8.98
C ILE A 505 6.83 -16.59 7.78
N TYR A 506 7.62 -16.82 6.74
CA TYR A 506 7.17 -17.42 5.49
C TYR A 506 8.12 -18.56 5.09
N LYS A 507 7.63 -19.79 5.14
CA LYS A 507 8.41 -21.00 4.82
C LYS A 507 7.85 -21.62 3.53
N ALA A 508 8.50 -21.34 2.41
CA ALA A 508 8.08 -21.79 1.07
C ALA A 508 7.74 -23.28 1.03
N GLY A 509 6.57 -23.61 0.46
CA GLY A 509 6.06 -24.98 0.37
C GLY A 509 5.55 -25.58 1.67
N ARG A 510 5.53 -24.82 2.76
CA ARG A 510 5.07 -25.27 4.10
C ARG A 510 3.94 -24.43 4.66
N HIS A 511 4.24 -23.27 5.22
CA HIS A 511 3.27 -22.38 5.85
C HIS A 511 3.76 -20.93 5.91
N GLY A 512 2.83 -20.01 6.11
CA GLY A 512 3.10 -18.62 6.47
C GLY A 512 2.36 -18.23 7.74
N VAL A 513 2.95 -17.31 8.49
CA VAL A 513 2.35 -16.70 9.70
C VAL A 513 2.54 -15.20 9.62
N ARG A 514 1.47 -14.43 9.80
CA ARG A 514 1.47 -12.99 10.04
C ARG A 514 0.42 -12.66 11.09
N THR A 515 0.73 -11.78 12.00
CA THR A 515 -0.21 -11.21 12.96
C THR A 515 -0.13 -9.71 12.86
N GLU A 516 -1.26 -9.06 12.67
CA GLU A 516 -1.31 -7.63 12.41
C GLU A 516 -2.42 -6.92 13.14
N ASN A 517 -2.12 -5.72 13.63
CA ASN A 517 -3.07 -4.70 14.03
C ASN A 517 -2.67 -3.34 13.45
N THR A 518 -3.65 -2.52 13.12
CA THR A 518 -3.49 -1.08 13.00
C THR A 518 -3.48 -0.47 14.41
N MET A 519 -2.54 0.44 14.67
CA MET A 519 -2.34 1.12 15.95
C MET A 519 -2.40 2.64 15.76
N LEU A 520 -2.80 3.37 16.79
CA LEU A 520 -2.72 4.82 16.88
C LEU A 520 -1.55 5.22 17.77
N ILE A 521 -0.76 6.20 17.36
CA ILE A 521 0.26 6.80 18.20
C ILE A 521 -0.43 7.82 19.11
N VAL A 522 -0.24 7.67 20.43
CA VAL A 522 -0.84 8.53 21.45
C VAL A 522 0.22 9.03 22.43
N PRO A 523 0.00 10.18 23.11
CA PRO A 523 0.84 10.61 24.22
C PRO A 523 0.91 9.52 25.30
N SER A 524 2.07 9.40 25.96
CA SER A 524 2.27 8.47 27.07
C SER A 524 2.55 9.20 28.37
N GLN A 525 3.73 9.80 28.49
CA GLN A 525 4.16 10.51 29.71
C GLN A 525 5.16 11.61 29.41
N GLU A 526 5.22 12.61 30.31
CA GLU A 526 6.28 13.60 30.39
C GLU A 526 7.22 13.24 31.53
N THR A 527 8.52 13.31 31.28
CA THR A 527 9.56 13.02 32.27
C THR A 527 10.66 14.10 32.23
N GLU A 528 11.62 14.05 33.12
CA GLU A 528 12.82 14.90 33.06
C GLU A 528 13.67 14.64 31.79
N PHE A 529 13.46 13.51 31.09
CA PHE A 529 14.11 13.15 29.83
C PHE A 529 13.29 13.53 28.59
N GLY A 530 12.11 14.15 28.75
CA GLY A 530 11.25 14.64 27.67
C GLY A 530 9.92 13.91 27.53
N THR A 531 9.27 14.19 26.40
CA THR A 531 7.95 13.67 26.03
C THR A 531 8.05 12.26 25.45
N TYR A 532 7.20 11.36 25.92
CA TYR A 532 7.11 9.96 25.43
C TYR A 532 5.76 9.67 24.82
N TYR A 533 5.77 8.81 23.79
CA TYR A 533 4.61 8.29 23.09
C TYR A 533 4.50 6.78 23.25
N LYS A 534 3.32 6.23 22.95
CA LYS A 534 3.03 4.80 22.94
C LYS A 534 2.02 4.46 21.85
N PHE A 535 1.77 3.18 21.63
CA PHE A 535 0.77 2.68 20.72
C PHE A 535 -0.53 2.31 21.44
N GLU A 536 -1.65 2.70 20.85
CA GLU A 536 -2.98 2.21 21.19
C GLU A 536 -3.46 1.29 20.07
N PRO A 537 -3.76 0.00 20.32
CA PRO A 537 -4.37 -0.87 19.32
C PRO A 537 -5.75 -0.37 18.90
N LEU A 538 -5.93 -0.08 17.61
CA LEU A 538 -7.22 0.27 17.00
C LEU A 538 -7.98 -0.97 16.56
N THR A 539 -7.29 -1.94 15.96
CA THR A 539 -7.87 -3.21 15.49
C THR A 539 -8.50 -3.98 16.65
N LEU A 540 -9.75 -4.37 16.49
CA LEU A 540 -10.53 -5.12 17.49
C LEU A 540 -10.88 -6.51 16.93
N CYS A 541 -10.00 -7.49 17.12
CA CYS A 541 -10.22 -8.86 16.64
C CYS A 541 -9.43 -9.84 17.52
N PRO A 542 -10.02 -10.97 17.95
CA PRO A 542 -9.28 -11.95 18.73
C PRO A 542 -8.09 -12.52 17.96
N ILE A 543 -7.02 -12.82 18.68
CA ILE A 543 -5.85 -13.56 18.19
C ILE A 543 -6.03 -15.02 18.59
N ASP A 544 -5.82 -15.94 17.64
CA ASP A 544 -6.05 -17.37 17.88
C ASP A 544 -5.07 -17.93 18.92
N LYS A 545 -5.57 -18.54 19.98
CA LYS A 545 -4.79 -19.07 21.11
C LYS A 545 -4.27 -20.48 20.89
N GLU A 546 -4.86 -21.23 19.96
CA GLU A 546 -4.60 -22.68 19.79
C GLU A 546 -3.16 -22.99 19.34
N ALA A 547 -2.50 -22.01 18.68
CA ALA A 547 -1.12 -22.16 18.23
C ALA A 547 -0.08 -21.65 19.25
N ILE A 548 -0.49 -21.00 20.34
CA ILE A 548 0.43 -20.33 21.27
C ILE A 548 1.14 -21.34 22.17
N LEU A 549 2.47 -21.31 22.17
CA LEU A 549 3.33 -21.97 23.15
C LEU A 549 3.58 -20.99 24.30
N THR A 550 2.78 -21.07 25.37
CA THR A 550 2.81 -20.09 26.47
C THR A 550 4.15 -20.03 27.20
N ASP A 551 4.90 -21.12 27.25
CA ASP A 551 6.26 -21.16 27.82
C ASP A 551 7.27 -20.29 27.08
N MET A 552 6.98 -19.91 25.83
CA MET A 552 7.83 -18.99 25.05
C MET A 552 7.52 -17.51 25.34
N LEU A 553 6.39 -17.19 25.98
CA LEU A 553 5.98 -15.82 26.31
C LEU A 553 6.50 -15.40 27.69
N SER A 554 6.85 -14.13 27.84
CA SER A 554 7.09 -13.52 29.15
C SER A 554 5.77 -13.20 29.87
N ASP A 555 5.84 -12.92 31.19
CA ASP A 555 4.66 -12.50 31.94
C ASP A 555 4.08 -11.18 31.45
N GLU A 556 4.93 -10.26 31.00
CA GLU A 556 4.51 -8.98 30.41
C GLU A 556 3.78 -9.21 29.08
N GLU A 557 4.29 -10.10 28.23
CA GLU A 557 3.65 -10.44 26.95
C GLU A 557 2.28 -11.11 27.17
N ILE A 558 2.15 -12.01 28.15
CA ILE A 558 0.87 -12.63 28.53
C ILE A 558 -0.09 -11.56 29.10
N THR A 559 0.42 -10.65 29.92
CA THR A 559 -0.39 -9.56 30.48
C THR A 559 -0.94 -8.66 29.38
N TRP A 560 -0.09 -8.23 28.44
CA TRP A 560 -0.51 -7.41 27.30
C TRP A 560 -1.56 -8.15 26.45
N PHE A 561 -1.32 -9.42 26.14
CA PHE A 561 -2.24 -10.25 25.35
C PHE A 561 -3.62 -10.34 26.00
N ASN A 562 -3.66 -10.60 27.31
CA ASN A 562 -4.91 -10.69 28.06
C ASN A 562 -5.66 -9.36 28.11
N GLN A 563 -4.95 -8.24 28.32
CA GLN A 563 -5.54 -6.89 28.29
C GLN A 563 -6.09 -6.54 26.90
N TYR A 564 -5.37 -6.91 25.84
CA TYR A 564 -5.87 -6.72 24.47
C TYR A 564 -7.14 -7.52 24.22
N HIS A 565 -7.20 -8.78 24.61
CA HIS A 565 -8.38 -9.63 24.48
C HIS A 565 -9.55 -9.11 25.33
N GLU A 566 -9.30 -8.59 26.52
CA GLU A 566 -10.31 -7.91 27.34
C GLU A 566 -10.89 -6.67 26.65
N LYS A 567 -10.02 -5.82 26.05
CA LYS A 567 -10.45 -4.67 25.23
C LYS A 567 -11.34 -5.13 24.06
N VAL A 568 -10.92 -6.16 23.33
CA VAL A 568 -11.70 -6.71 22.21
C VAL A 568 -13.09 -7.16 22.67
N TYR A 569 -13.16 -7.96 23.74
CA TYR A 569 -14.44 -8.41 24.27
C TYR A 569 -15.35 -7.26 24.72
N ASN A 570 -14.81 -6.34 25.50
CA ASN A 570 -15.59 -5.21 26.04
C ASN A 570 -16.13 -4.29 24.95
N CYS A 571 -15.35 -4.05 23.89
CA CYS A 571 -15.76 -3.18 22.79
C CYS A 571 -16.78 -3.84 21.84
N LEU A 572 -16.67 -5.13 21.59
CA LEU A 572 -17.48 -5.80 20.56
C LEU A 572 -18.71 -6.52 21.12
N SER A 573 -18.65 -7.08 22.34
CA SER A 573 -19.73 -7.89 22.92
C SER A 573 -21.08 -7.19 22.99
N PRO A 574 -21.21 -5.86 23.18
CA PRO A 574 -22.51 -5.19 23.20
C PRO A 574 -23.27 -5.24 21.87
N GLU A 575 -22.55 -5.36 20.76
CA GLU A 575 -23.12 -5.32 19.38
C GLU A 575 -23.42 -6.72 18.82
N LEU A 576 -23.06 -7.78 19.56
CA LEU A 576 -23.17 -9.16 19.13
C LEU A 576 -24.42 -9.84 19.71
N ASN A 577 -24.99 -10.80 18.98
CA ASN A 577 -26.03 -11.67 19.52
C ASN A 577 -25.47 -12.60 20.61
N ASN A 578 -26.35 -13.33 21.30
CA ASN A 578 -25.96 -14.17 22.44
C ASN A 578 -24.94 -15.27 22.06
N GLU A 579 -25.11 -15.91 20.92
CA GLU A 579 -24.22 -16.99 20.48
C GLU A 579 -22.84 -16.45 20.05
N GLU A 580 -22.81 -15.33 19.35
CA GLU A 580 -21.59 -14.64 18.94
C GLU A 580 -20.84 -14.11 20.16
N ARG A 581 -21.56 -13.61 21.16
CA ARG A 581 -20.99 -13.10 22.42
C ARG A 581 -20.35 -14.22 23.26
N GLU A 582 -21.03 -15.35 23.41
CA GLU A 582 -20.46 -16.49 24.13
C GLU A 582 -19.23 -17.05 23.41
N TRP A 583 -19.26 -17.15 22.08
CA TRP A 583 -18.10 -17.54 21.30
C TRP A 583 -16.94 -16.54 21.51
N LEU A 584 -17.21 -15.22 21.40
CA LEU A 584 -16.19 -14.21 21.62
C LEU A 584 -15.58 -14.30 23.02
N LYS A 585 -16.41 -14.51 24.04
CA LYS A 585 -15.98 -14.69 25.43
C LYS A 585 -15.02 -15.87 25.60
N GLU A 586 -15.29 -16.98 24.92
CA GLU A 586 -14.44 -18.17 24.93
C GLU A 586 -13.08 -17.89 24.30
N VAL A 587 -13.07 -17.35 23.08
CA VAL A 587 -11.82 -17.12 22.31
C VAL A 587 -10.97 -15.99 22.92
N THR A 588 -11.58 -15.02 23.61
CA THR A 588 -10.88 -13.95 24.33
C THR A 588 -10.56 -14.27 25.78
N SER A 589 -10.89 -15.47 26.26
CA SER A 589 -10.55 -15.87 27.66
C SER A 589 -9.04 -15.82 27.90
N PRO A 590 -8.59 -15.41 29.09
CA PRO A 590 -7.18 -15.21 29.40
C PRO A 590 -6.30 -16.42 29.12
N LEU A 591 -5.10 -16.17 28.57
CA LEU A 591 -4.03 -17.16 28.55
C LEU A 591 -3.57 -17.47 29.99
N LYS A 592 -3.35 -18.73 30.24
CA LYS A 592 -2.75 -19.24 31.48
C LYS A 592 -1.48 -20.02 31.14
N ARG A 593 -0.46 -19.93 32.00
CA ARG A 593 0.70 -20.83 31.94
C ARG A 593 0.31 -22.25 32.32
#